data_bda1b4144b1ab12e9f8c67e9ebd0fd70
#
_entry.id   bda1b4144b1ab12e9f8c67e9ebd0fd70
#
_cell.length_a   1.000
_cell.length_b   1.000
_cell.length_c   1.000
_cell.angle_alpha   90.00
_cell.angle_beta   90.00
_cell.angle_gamma   90.00
#
_symmetry.space_group_name_H-M   'P 1'
#
loop_
_entity.id
_entity.type
_entity.pdbx_description
1 polymer ?
#
loop_
_entity_poly.entity_id
_entity_poly.type
_entity_poly.pdbx_seq_one_letter_code
_entity_poly.pdbx_strand_id
1 'polypeptide(L)'
;SYKLRAEMIRETCRITADRLPVLVCISDTSIVESVRLAQVAANYGAEAVVSAPPYYFASAQPELVEFYDKLIKDLPLPLFLYNMPTHTKVNFAPQTIYRIAENPKVIGFKDSSANLVYFQCI
;
A
#
# COMPACT_ATOMS: atom_id res chain seq x y z
N SER A 1 3.17 14.13 -11.42
CA SER A 1 4.19 13.31 -12.09
C SER A 1 4.95 12.46 -11.08
N TYR A 2 5.57 11.37 -11.49
CA TYR A 2 6.40 10.51 -10.62
C TYR A 2 7.57 11.27 -10.01
N LYS A 3 8.16 12.22 -10.75
CA LYS A 3 9.22 13.09 -10.22
C LYS A 3 8.74 13.88 -9.00
N LEU A 4 7.55 14.48 -9.07
CA LEU A 4 7.00 15.24 -7.96
C LEU A 4 6.67 14.34 -6.76
N ARG A 5 6.15 13.13 -6.99
CA ARG A 5 5.90 12.14 -5.92
C ARG A 5 7.20 11.80 -5.19
N ALA A 6 8.27 11.50 -5.93
CA ALA A 6 9.58 11.22 -5.36
C ALA A 6 10.14 12.41 -4.55
N GLU A 7 9.97 13.63 -5.05
CA GLU A 7 10.39 14.84 -4.36
C GLU A 7 9.60 15.07 -3.06
N MET A 8 8.28 14.85 -3.08
CA MET A 8 7.45 14.93 -1.87
C MET A 8 7.89 13.90 -0.82
N ILE A 9 8.21 12.67 -1.23
CA ILE A 9 8.71 11.63 -0.31
C ILE A 9 9.99 12.13 0.37
N ARG A 10 10.96 12.57 -0.43
CA ARG A 10 12.23 13.10 0.07
C ARG A 10 12.03 14.22 1.08
N GLU A 11 11.25 15.24 0.71
CA GLU A 11 11.03 16.42 1.57
C GLU A 11 10.24 16.07 2.83
N THR A 12 9.26 15.16 2.73
CA THR A 12 8.52 14.70 3.91
C THR A 12 9.45 14.01 4.90
N CYS A 13 10.25 13.04 4.47
CA CYS A 13 11.21 12.35 5.33
C CYS A 13 12.21 13.34 5.94
N ARG A 14 12.76 14.26 5.13
CA ARG A 14 13.71 15.29 5.60
C ARG A 14 13.10 16.19 6.68
N ILE A 15 11.86 16.67 6.47
CA ILE A 15 11.18 17.58 7.42
C ILE A 15 10.77 16.84 8.68
N THR A 16 10.29 15.60 8.54
CA THR A 16 9.89 14.77 9.68
C THR A 16 11.09 14.44 10.57
N ALA A 17 12.26 14.20 9.98
CA ALA A 17 13.53 14.02 10.68
C ALA A 17 13.43 13.05 11.88
N ASP A 18 12.90 11.86 11.63
CA ASP A 18 12.71 10.75 12.59
C ASP A 18 11.80 11.06 13.81
N ARG A 19 11.14 12.22 13.82
CA ARG A 19 10.20 12.58 14.91
C ARG A 19 8.88 11.80 14.84
N LEU A 20 8.51 11.33 13.66
CA LEU A 20 7.30 10.54 13.39
C LEU A 20 7.60 9.50 12.30
N PRO A 21 7.00 8.31 12.39
CA PRO A 21 7.11 7.33 11.33
C PRO A 21 6.47 7.85 10.03
N VAL A 22 7.19 7.74 8.93
CA VAL A 22 6.69 8.13 7.60
C VAL A 22 6.23 6.89 6.86
N LEU A 23 4.96 6.86 6.50
CA LEU A 23 4.37 5.82 5.66
C LEU A 23 4.07 6.40 4.27
N VAL A 24 4.60 5.79 3.22
CA VAL A 24 4.51 6.30 1.86
C VAL A 24 3.48 5.54 1.04
N CYS A 25 2.47 6.23 0.54
CA CYS A 25 1.52 5.63 -0.40
C CYS A 25 2.17 5.43 -1.78
N ILE A 26 2.31 4.16 -2.16
CA ILE A 26 2.91 3.73 -3.43
C ILE A 26 1.88 3.24 -4.45
N SER A 27 0.57 3.41 -4.17
CA SER A 27 -0.51 2.92 -5.03
C SER A 27 -0.34 3.41 -6.47
N ASP A 28 -0.35 2.46 -7.38
CA ASP A 28 -0.27 2.68 -8.81
C ASP A 28 -0.93 1.50 -9.55
N THR A 29 -1.27 1.68 -10.83
CA THR A 29 -1.73 0.59 -11.70
C THR A 29 -0.55 -0.24 -12.23
N SER A 30 0.67 0.29 -12.13
CA SER A 30 1.91 -0.37 -12.51
C SER A 30 2.68 -0.84 -11.26
N ILE A 31 2.89 -2.15 -11.14
CA ILE A 31 3.72 -2.73 -10.08
C ILE A 31 5.14 -2.16 -10.13
N VAL A 32 5.71 -1.97 -11.32
CA VAL A 32 7.06 -1.43 -11.51
C VAL A 32 7.19 -0.03 -10.91
N GLU A 33 6.20 0.84 -11.14
CA GLU A 33 6.21 2.20 -10.58
C GLU A 33 5.96 2.19 -9.07
N SER A 34 5.11 1.29 -8.56
CA SER A 34 4.93 1.09 -7.12
C SER A 34 6.23 0.69 -6.43
N VAL A 35 6.94 -0.30 -6.99
CA VAL A 35 8.25 -0.75 -6.46
C VAL A 35 9.29 0.37 -6.53
N ARG A 36 9.33 1.12 -7.63
CA ARG A 36 10.24 2.28 -7.77
C ARG A 36 10.00 3.34 -6.70
N LEU A 37 8.73 3.66 -6.42
CA LEU A 37 8.38 4.61 -5.35
C LEU A 37 8.74 4.05 -3.97
N ALA A 38 8.53 2.75 -3.74
CA ALA A 38 8.94 2.09 -2.51
C ALA A 38 10.47 2.15 -2.30
N GLN A 39 11.24 2.00 -3.38
CA GLN A 39 12.70 2.15 -3.32
C GLN A 39 13.12 3.59 -2.98
N VAL A 40 12.44 4.58 -3.55
CA VAL A 40 12.65 5.99 -3.17
C VAL A 40 12.32 6.20 -1.69
N ALA A 41 11.20 5.65 -1.21
CA ALA A 41 10.80 5.75 0.19
C ALA A 41 11.86 5.15 1.13
N ALA A 42 12.36 3.96 0.81
CA ALA A 42 13.42 3.30 1.58
C ALA A 42 14.71 4.12 1.63
N ASN A 43 15.13 4.69 0.49
CA ASN A 43 16.34 5.47 0.39
C ASN A 43 16.31 6.78 1.21
N TYR A 44 15.11 7.30 1.49
CA TYR A 44 14.93 8.50 2.31
C TYR A 44 14.45 8.23 3.74
N GLY A 45 14.45 6.96 4.18
CA GLY A 45 14.18 6.60 5.57
C GLY A 45 12.71 6.52 5.93
N ALA A 46 11.81 6.25 4.98
CA ALA A 46 10.44 5.88 5.32
C ALA A 46 10.41 4.51 6.01
N GLU A 47 9.49 4.33 6.97
CA GLU A 47 9.41 3.09 7.76
C GLU A 47 8.56 2.01 7.09
N ALA A 48 7.55 2.41 6.33
CA ALA A 48 6.67 1.48 5.63
C ALA A 48 6.07 2.11 4.37
N VAL A 49 5.48 1.27 3.54
CA VAL A 49 4.70 1.69 2.39
C VAL A 49 3.23 1.30 2.53
N VAL A 50 2.37 2.02 1.84
CA VAL A 50 0.93 1.79 1.82
C VAL A 50 0.49 1.56 0.38
N SER A 51 -0.27 0.50 0.11
CA SER A 51 -0.79 0.22 -1.23
C SER A 51 -2.29 -0.07 -1.20
N ALA A 52 -3.05 0.68 -2.00
CA ALA A 52 -4.42 0.36 -2.37
C ALA A 52 -4.45 -0.57 -3.59
N PRO A 53 -5.56 -1.29 -3.82
CA PRO A 53 -5.75 -2.07 -5.05
C PRO A 53 -5.56 -1.25 -6.32
N PRO A 54 -5.22 -1.89 -7.45
CA PRO A 54 -5.29 -1.23 -8.75
C PRO A 54 -6.67 -0.59 -8.97
N TYR A 55 -6.71 0.62 -9.52
CA TYR A 55 -7.91 1.46 -9.43
C TYR A 55 -8.58 1.80 -10.76
N TYR A 56 -8.05 1.43 -11.91
CA TYR A 56 -8.68 1.72 -13.19
C TYR A 56 -9.75 0.68 -13.56
N PHE A 57 -9.41 -0.61 -13.44
CA PHE A 57 -10.35 -1.71 -13.56
C PHE A 57 -10.55 -2.37 -12.20
N ALA A 58 -11.80 -2.74 -11.89
CA ALA A 58 -12.10 -3.47 -10.67
C ALA A 58 -11.49 -4.87 -10.74
N SER A 59 -10.62 -5.20 -9.80
CA SER A 59 -10.01 -6.53 -9.70
C SER A 59 -10.88 -7.47 -8.89
N ALA A 60 -10.97 -8.74 -9.30
CA ALA A 60 -11.56 -9.80 -8.50
C ALA A 60 -10.64 -10.17 -7.31
N GLN A 61 -11.19 -10.85 -6.28
CA GLN A 61 -10.40 -11.18 -5.09
C GLN A 61 -9.17 -12.05 -5.36
N PRO A 62 -9.22 -13.07 -6.23
CA PRO A 62 -8.03 -13.85 -6.61
C PRO A 62 -6.96 -12.99 -7.30
N GLU A 63 -7.38 -12.04 -8.13
CA GLU A 63 -6.47 -11.12 -8.82
C GLU A 63 -5.77 -10.18 -7.84
N LEU A 64 -6.46 -9.77 -6.76
CA LEU A 64 -5.84 -9.00 -5.68
C LEU A 64 -4.73 -9.80 -4.99
N VAL A 65 -4.98 -11.07 -4.67
CA VAL A 65 -3.95 -11.94 -4.09
C VAL A 65 -2.73 -12.01 -5.00
N GLU A 66 -2.94 -12.31 -6.29
CA GLU A 66 -1.85 -12.38 -7.27
C GLU A 66 -1.10 -11.06 -7.41
N PHE A 67 -1.81 -9.92 -7.43
CA PHE A 67 -1.21 -8.60 -7.50
C PHE A 67 -0.30 -8.33 -6.30
N TYR A 68 -0.79 -8.60 -5.09
CA TYR A 68 0.00 -8.36 -3.87
C TYR A 68 1.13 -9.36 -3.69
N ASP A 69 0.96 -10.63 -4.08
CA ASP A 69 2.05 -11.60 -4.09
C ASP A 69 3.21 -11.15 -4.99
N LYS A 70 2.89 -10.57 -6.16
CA LYS A 70 3.90 -10.00 -7.06
C LYS A 70 4.53 -8.72 -6.49
N LEU A 71 3.71 -7.81 -5.97
CA LEU A 71 4.18 -6.53 -5.44
C LEU A 71 5.11 -6.73 -4.25
N ILE A 72 4.69 -7.52 -3.25
CA ILE A 72 5.41 -7.72 -1.99
C ILE A 72 6.80 -8.33 -2.21
N LYS A 73 6.95 -9.17 -3.22
CA LYS A 73 8.22 -9.83 -3.53
C LYS A 73 9.37 -8.84 -3.69
N ASP A 74 9.12 -7.71 -4.36
CA ASP A 74 10.13 -6.73 -4.72
C ASP A 74 10.12 -5.48 -3.81
N LEU A 75 9.24 -5.43 -2.79
CA LEU A 75 9.21 -4.31 -1.84
C LEU A 75 10.41 -4.33 -0.89
N PRO A 76 11.13 -3.20 -0.75
CA PRO A 76 12.22 -3.05 0.23
C PRO A 76 11.73 -2.76 1.65
N LEU A 77 10.47 -2.35 1.82
CA LEU A 77 9.86 -1.93 3.08
C LEU A 77 8.63 -2.75 3.43
N PRO A 78 8.24 -2.81 4.71
CA PRO A 78 6.98 -3.38 5.14
C PRO A 78 5.77 -2.69 4.49
N LEU A 79 4.67 -3.43 4.34
CA LEU A 79 3.47 -3.01 3.64
C LEU A 79 2.27 -2.88 4.56
N PHE A 80 1.55 -1.77 4.45
CA PHE A 80 0.16 -1.64 4.86
C PHE A 80 -0.76 -1.81 3.66
N LEU A 81 -1.71 -2.73 3.73
CA LEU A 81 -2.82 -2.79 2.77
C LEU A 81 -3.77 -1.62 3.02
N TYR A 82 -4.29 -1.03 1.95
CA TYR A 82 -5.20 0.11 2.07
C TYR A 82 -6.53 -0.16 1.34
N ASN A 83 -7.60 -0.27 2.10
CA ASN A 83 -8.96 -0.40 1.58
C ASN A 83 -9.59 0.99 1.40
N MET A 84 -9.83 1.39 0.16
CA MET A 84 -10.46 2.66 -0.20
C MET A 84 -11.46 2.48 -1.35
N PRO A 85 -12.58 1.75 -1.12
CA PRO A 85 -13.47 1.29 -2.18
C PRO A 85 -14.14 2.42 -2.97
N THR A 86 -14.30 3.60 -2.38
CA THR A 86 -14.84 4.77 -3.09
C THR A 86 -13.97 5.21 -4.27
N HIS A 87 -12.67 4.95 -4.22
CA HIS A 87 -11.71 5.32 -5.26
C HIS A 87 -11.29 4.12 -6.11
N THR A 88 -11.00 2.99 -5.48
CA THR A 88 -10.50 1.79 -6.17
C THR A 88 -11.63 0.96 -6.82
N LYS A 89 -12.89 1.19 -6.43
CA LYS A 89 -14.06 0.39 -6.84
C LYS A 89 -13.99 -1.07 -6.41
N VAL A 90 -13.06 -1.38 -5.52
CA VAL A 90 -12.83 -2.72 -4.98
C VAL A 90 -12.81 -2.65 -3.47
N ASN A 91 -13.47 -3.59 -2.83
CA ASN A 91 -13.40 -3.82 -1.39
C ASN A 91 -12.67 -5.15 -1.16
N PHE A 92 -11.70 -5.17 -0.28
CA PHE A 92 -11.07 -6.43 0.10
C PHE A 92 -12.06 -7.30 0.87
N ALA A 93 -12.23 -8.55 0.47
CA ALA A 93 -12.89 -9.52 1.34
C ALA A 93 -11.97 -9.85 2.55
N PRO A 94 -12.52 -10.10 3.76
CA PRO A 94 -11.70 -10.46 4.90
C PRO A 94 -10.74 -11.63 4.63
N GLN A 95 -11.20 -12.68 3.94
CA GLN A 95 -10.39 -13.83 3.57
C GLN A 95 -9.21 -13.46 2.65
N THR A 96 -9.42 -12.49 1.78
CA THR A 96 -8.36 -11.96 0.90
C THR A 96 -7.29 -11.25 1.72
N ILE A 97 -7.70 -10.46 2.71
CA ILE A 97 -6.77 -9.79 3.62
C ILE A 97 -5.95 -10.81 4.39
N TYR A 98 -6.61 -11.82 4.99
CA TYR A 98 -5.93 -12.88 5.74
C TYR A 98 -4.93 -13.62 4.87
N ARG A 99 -5.32 -13.97 3.64
CA ARG A 99 -4.41 -14.67 2.71
C ARG A 99 -3.18 -13.84 2.36
N ILE A 100 -3.33 -12.54 2.08
CA ILE A 100 -2.21 -11.66 1.77
C ILE A 100 -1.35 -11.41 3.02
N ALA A 101 -1.97 -11.30 4.19
CA ALA A 101 -1.31 -11.07 5.47
C ALA A 101 -0.52 -12.28 6.01
N GLU A 102 -0.63 -13.46 5.39
CA GLU A 102 0.30 -14.58 5.66
C GLU A 102 1.76 -14.21 5.33
N ASN A 103 1.96 -13.21 4.47
CA ASN A 103 3.29 -12.72 4.18
C ASN A 103 3.76 -11.77 5.30
N PRO A 104 4.90 -12.05 5.96
CA PRO A 104 5.38 -11.27 7.10
C PRO A 104 5.75 -9.82 6.77
N LYS A 105 5.89 -9.46 5.50
CA LYS A 105 6.04 -8.06 5.11
C LYS A 105 4.76 -7.25 5.23
N VAL A 106 3.59 -7.89 5.31
CA VAL A 106 2.31 -7.20 5.51
C VAL A 106 2.11 -6.99 7.01
N ILE A 107 2.26 -5.76 7.45
CA ILE A 107 2.28 -5.42 8.87
C ILE A 107 1.05 -4.65 9.35
N GLY A 108 0.12 -4.34 8.45
CA GLY A 108 -1.07 -3.61 8.83
C GLY A 108 -2.09 -3.43 7.70
N PHE A 109 -3.24 -2.94 8.13
CA PHE A 109 -4.37 -2.65 7.25
C PHE A 109 -4.97 -1.29 7.59
N LYS A 110 -5.18 -0.45 6.58
CA LYS A 110 -5.90 0.81 6.70
C LYS A 110 -7.23 0.69 6.00
N ASP A 111 -8.31 1.05 6.69
CA ASP A 111 -9.64 1.09 6.11
C ASP A 111 -10.20 2.52 6.01
N SER A 112 -10.72 2.85 4.84
CA SER A 112 -11.45 4.09 4.56
C SER A 112 -12.83 3.81 3.92
N SER A 113 -13.39 2.63 4.17
CA SER A 113 -14.74 2.27 3.71
C SER A 113 -15.85 2.96 4.51
N ALA A 114 -15.54 3.46 5.70
CA ALA A 114 -16.48 3.95 6.71
C ALA A 114 -17.51 2.88 7.15
N ASN A 115 -17.20 1.59 6.99
CA ASN A 115 -18.06 0.48 7.37
C ASN A 115 -17.49 -0.23 8.62
N LEU A 116 -17.98 0.14 9.80
CA LEU A 116 -17.49 -0.42 11.06
C LEU A 116 -17.78 -1.93 11.20
N VAL A 117 -18.89 -2.41 10.63
CA VAL A 117 -19.23 -3.84 10.64
C VAL A 117 -18.19 -4.63 9.84
N TYR A 118 -17.83 -4.14 8.67
CA TYR A 118 -16.76 -4.72 7.86
C TYR A 118 -15.42 -4.72 8.63
N PHE A 119 -15.08 -3.59 9.25
CA PHE A 119 -13.82 -3.45 10.00
C PHE A 119 -13.73 -4.41 11.19
N GLN A 120 -14.85 -4.79 11.81
CA GLN A 120 -14.89 -5.78 12.89
C GLN A 120 -14.67 -7.23 12.41
N CYS A 121 -14.77 -7.48 11.09
CA CYS A 121 -14.54 -8.81 10.51
C CYS A 121 -13.08 -9.05 10.07
N ILE A 122 -12.21 -8.09 10.32
CA ILE A 122 -10.76 -8.10 9.93
C ILE A 122 -9.86 -8.15 11.21
#